data_2d828d2ff096c090d19f1ede5809c386
#
_entry.id   2d828d2ff096c090d19f1ede5809c386
#
_cell.length_a   1.000
_cell.length_b   1.000
_cell.length_c   1.000
_cell.angle_alpha   90.00
_cell.angle_beta   90.00
_cell.angle_gamma   90.00
#
_symmetry.space_group_name_H-M   'P 1'
#
loop_
_entity.id
_entity.type
_entity.pdbx_description
1 polymer ?
#
loop_
_entity_poly.entity_id
_entity_poly.type
_entity_poly.pdbx_seq_one_letter_code
_entity_poly.pdbx_strand_id
1 'polypeptide(L)'
;NILYIMLLSLSTTKLYAFDSNLVTKEGAWCWFADPRSLHYENTSGTINSTYIGYIDVHGAIKATQMNFITGKRSEVLIRSYFQPDDHDNPSFLVLPDERIMIWYGRHTDESKWYYRISRKAGDITTLGTEHSITLSANVTYPSPFIMSADPDHIYMGWRGINWHPTLAQFSMPDANDDITVTWGPYQAVQSTGARPYVKYWSNKRDKIFMTFTTGHPDNEYPNWLYYVYFDVTDKKLH
;
A
#
# COMPACT_ATOMS: atom_id res chain seq x y z
N ASN A 1 3.02 -31.11 -54.57
CA ASN A 1 3.14 -31.10 -53.11
C ASN A 1 4.03 -29.94 -52.70
N ILE A 2 3.42 -28.81 -52.31
CA ILE A 2 4.11 -27.63 -51.74
C ILE A 2 4.01 -27.76 -50.21
N LEU A 3 5.18 -28.00 -49.60
CA LEU A 3 5.32 -28.10 -48.16
C LEU A 3 5.37 -26.65 -47.59
N TYR A 4 4.30 -26.18 -46.95
CA TYR A 4 4.30 -24.94 -46.20
C TYR A 4 5.03 -25.17 -44.87
N ILE A 5 6.25 -24.64 -44.75
CA ILE A 5 6.96 -24.55 -43.48
C ILE A 5 6.42 -23.31 -42.74
N MET A 6 5.58 -23.54 -41.77
CA MET A 6 5.12 -22.50 -40.83
C MET A 6 6.28 -22.18 -39.87
N LEU A 7 7.00 -21.10 -40.12
CA LEU A 7 7.94 -20.55 -39.14
C LEU A 7 7.15 -19.96 -37.96
N LEU A 8 7.02 -20.73 -36.91
CA LEU A 8 6.63 -20.20 -35.61
C LEU A 8 7.77 -19.28 -35.10
N SER A 9 7.57 -17.97 -35.16
CA SER A 9 8.41 -17.03 -34.44
C SER A 9 8.16 -17.22 -32.96
N LEU A 10 9.00 -17.98 -32.28
CA LEU A 10 9.11 -17.97 -30.83
C LEU A 10 9.62 -16.59 -30.44
N SER A 11 8.71 -15.71 -30.06
CA SER A 11 9.09 -14.51 -29.31
C SER A 11 9.69 -14.99 -28.00
N THR A 12 11.01 -15.00 -27.91
CA THR A 12 11.71 -15.17 -26.63
C THR A 12 11.45 -13.94 -25.79
N THR A 13 10.41 -13.97 -24.98
CA THR A 13 10.31 -13.06 -23.83
C THR A 13 11.55 -13.30 -22.99
N LYS A 14 12.48 -12.35 -22.98
CA LYS A 14 13.60 -12.37 -22.05
C LYS A 14 13.02 -12.30 -20.65
N LEU A 15 12.89 -13.42 -19.98
CA LEU A 15 12.73 -13.47 -18.53
C LEU A 15 14.06 -12.98 -17.95
N TYR A 16 14.08 -11.74 -17.47
CA TYR A 16 15.19 -11.26 -16.68
C TYR A 16 15.13 -11.97 -15.32
N ALA A 17 15.95 -13.01 -15.15
CA ALA A 17 16.23 -13.57 -13.84
C ALA A 17 17.14 -12.57 -13.11
N PHE A 18 16.73 -12.08 -11.96
CA PHE A 18 17.62 -11.35 -11.08
C PHE A 18 18.64 -12.33 -10.51
N ASP A 19 19.90 -11.91 -10.37
CA ASP A 19 21.02 -12.75 -9.88
C ASP A 19 20.75 -13.38 -8.50
N SER A 20 19.75 -12.86 -7.78
CA SER A 20 19.31 -13.35 -6.48
C SER A 20 17.84 -13.00 -6.25
N ASN A 21 17.09 -13.94 -5.71
CA ASN A 21 15.72 -13.68 -5.20
C ASN A 21 15.71 -12.95 -3.86
N LEU A 22 16.87 -12.69 -3.27
CA LEU A 22 17.01 -11.95 -2.03
C LEU A 22 16.81 -10.46 -2.28
N VAL A 23 15.76 -9.88 -1.70
CA VAL A 23 15.44 -8.44 -1.77
C VAL A 23 16.37 -7.64 -0.88
N THR A 24 16.56 -8.07 0.37
CA THR A 24 17.45 -7.46 1.37
C THR A 24 17.93 -8.53 2.35
N LYS A 25 19.05 -8.24 3.04
CA LYS A 25 19.55 -9.09 4.15
C LYS A 25 18.99 -8.65 5.51
N GLU A 26 18.37 -7.48 5.56
CA GLU A 26 17.87 -6.84 6.77
C GLU A 26 16.49 -6.27 6.46
N GLY A 27 15.45 -7.03 6.64
CA GLY A 27 14.11 -6.55 6.34
C GLY A 27 13.04 -7.31 7.12
N ALA A 28 12.08 -6.55 7.61
CA ALA A 28 10.87 -7.06 8.22
C ALA A 28 9.64 -6.30 7.71
N TRP A 29 8.49 -6.92 7.79
CA TRP A 29 7.18 -6.31 7.58
C TRP A 29 6.09 -7.10 8.27
N CYS A 30 5.03 -6.41 8.66
CA CYS A 30 3.83 -7.01 9.19
C CYS A 30 2.84 -7.34 8.08
N TRP A 31 2.02 -8.36 8.27
CA TRP A 31 1.08 -8.86 7.26
C TRP A 31 -0.23 -8.07 7.14
N PHE A 32 -0.43 -7.00 7.91
CA PHE A 32 -1.67 -6.21 7.87
C PHE A 32 -1.62 -4.95 7.00
N ALA A 33 -0.46 -4.36 6.74
CA ALA A 33 -0.33 -3.24 5.80
C ALA A 33 -0.35 -3.74 4.35
N ASP A 34 -1.10 -3.10 3.47
CA ASP A 34 -1.22 -3.48 2.05
C ASP A 34 -1.28 -2.26 1.11
N PRO A 35 -0.75 -2.39 -0.11
CA PRO A 35 0.13 -3.48 -0.54
C PRO A 35 1.56 -3.30 -0.02
N ARG A 36 2.14 -4.35 0.55
CA ARG A 36 3.56 -4.43 0.94
C ARG A 36 4.45 -4.67 -0.27
N SER A 37 3.89 -5.28 -1.29
CA SER A 37 4.48 -5.47 -2.59
C SER A 37 3.43 -5.14 -3.64
N LEU A 38 3.78 -4.25 -4.55
CA LEU A 38 2.93 -3.80 -5.63
C LEU A 38 3.62 -4.04 -6.95
N HIS A 39 2.97 -4.79 -7.85
CA HIS A 39 3.37 -4.86 -9.24
C HIS A 39 2.52 -3.88 -10.06
N TYR A 40 3.19 -3.08 -10.88
CA TYR A 40 2.53 -2.16 -11.81
C TYR A 40 3.16 -2.23 -13.20
N GLU A 41 2.30 -2.43 -14.18
CA GLU A 41 2.61 -2.38 -15.59
C GLU A 41 1.60 -1.45 -16.28
N ASN A 42 2.08 -0.48 -17.03
CA ASN A 42 1.21 0.41 -17.77
C ASN A 42 0.92 -0.10 -19.17
N THR A 43 -0.18 0.37 -19.76
CA THR A 43 -0.64 -0.09 -21.09
C THR A 43 0.31 0.27 -22.22
N SER A 44 1.13 1.31 -22.05
CA SER A 44 2.15 1.71 -23.04
C SER A 44 3.41 0.84 -23.01
N GLY A 45 3.57 -0.04 -22.00
CA GLY A 45 4.75 -0.87 -21.82
C GLY A 45 6.02 -0.10 -21.42
N THR A 46 5.87 1.17 -21.02
CA THR A 46 7.01 1.99 -20.57
C THR A 46 7.31 1.84 -19.07
N ILE A 47 6.38 1.28 -18.31
CA ILE A 47 6.54 0.91 -16.91
C ILE A 47 6.17 -0.56 -16.76
N ASN A 48 7.07 -1.34 -16.16
CA ASN A 48 6.84 -2.70 -15.70
C ASN A 48 7.77 -2.93 -14.51
N SER A 49 7.24 -2.75 -13.29
CA SER A 49 8.04 -2.78 -12.06
C SER A 49 7.27 -3.42 -10.91
N THR A 50 8.02 -4.07 -10.01
CA THR A 50 7.53 -4.46 -8.69
C THR A 50 8.23 -3.63 -7.63
N TYR A 51 7.44 -3.08 -6.71
CA TYR A 51 7.89 -2.31 -5.54
C TYR A 51 7.67 -3.15 -4.30
N ILE A 52 8.69 -3.28 -3.45
CA ILE A 52 8.65 -4.10 -2.24
C ILE A 52 9.10 -3.22 -1.08
N GLY A 53 8.20 -3.02 -0.09
CA GLY A 53 8.46 -2.20 1.08
C GLY A 53 8.84 -3.02 2.30
N TYR A 54 9.71 -2.49 3.14
CA TYR A 54 10.15 -3.15 4.37
C TYR A 54 10.78 -2.15 5.35
N ILE A 55 10.97 -2.61 6.56
CA ILE A 55 11.73 -1.93 7.61
C ILE A 55 13.02 -2.68 7.83
N ASP A 56 14.14 -1.98 7.98
CA ASP A 56 15.39 -2.62 8.38
C ASP A 56 15.52 -2.71 9.90
N VAL A 57 16.56 -3.42 10.36
CA VAL A 57 16.81 -3.66 11.79
C VAL A 57 17.09 -2.39 12.60
N HIS A 58 17.39 -1.28 11.93
CA HIS A 58 17.60 0.03 12.55
C HIS A 58 16.35 0.91 12.53
N GLY A 59 15.23 0.40 12.05
CA GLY A 59 13.97 1.13 11.93
C GLY A 59 13.95 2.13 10.77
N ALA A 60 14.78 1.96 9.75
CA ALA A 60 14.68 2.75 8.53
C ALA A 60 13.60 2.17 7.60
N ILE A 61 12.76 3.04 7.04
CA ILE A 61 11.79 2.66 6.00
C ILE A 61 12.50 2.60 4.66
N LYS A 62 12.43 1.46 4.01
CA LYS A 62 13.07 1.20 2.72
C LYS A 62 12.11 0.57 1.72
N ALA A 63 12.45 0.68 0.45
CA ALA A 63 11.79 -0.06 -0.63
C ALA A 63 12.80 -0.51 -1.68
N THR A 64 12.49 -1.62 -2.33
CA THR A 64 13.21 -2.09 -3.52
C THR A 64 12.28 -2.00 -4.72
N GLN A 65 12.77 -1.38 -5.80
CA GLN A 65 12.16 -1.44 -7.12
C GLN A 65 12.87 -2.48 -7.98
N MET A 66 12.10 -3.40 -8.53
CA MET A 66 12.55 -4.37 -9.53
C MET A 66 11.94 -3.95 -10.88
N ASN A 67 12.76 -3.35 -11.75
CA ASN A 67 12.33 -2.89 -13.07
C ASN A 67 12.54 -4.01 -14.10
N PHE A 68 11.45 -4.56 -14.63
CA PHE A 68 11.47 -5.70 -15.57
C PHE A 68 11.82 -5.31 -17.01
N ILE A 69 11.74 -4.03 -17.35
CA ILE A 69 12.13 -3.54 -18.68
C ILE A 69 13.67 -3.49 -18.80
N THR A 70 14.32 -3.02 -17.74
CA THR A 70 15.78 -2.81 -17.71
C THR A 70 16.54 -3.93 -17.01
N GLY A 71 15.85 -4.81 -16.25
CA GLY A 71 16.45 -5.79 -15.37
C GLY A 71 17.14 -5.17 -14.13
N LYS A 72 16.96 -3.88 -13.89
CA LYS A 72 17.60 -3.18 -12.78
C LYS A 72 16.83 -3.37 -11.49
N ARG A 73 17.55 -3.68 -10.41
CA ARG A 73 17.07 -3.62 -9.03
C ARG A 73 17.67 -2.39 -8.34
N SER A 74 16.83 -1.62 -7.66
CA SER A 74 17.27 -0.41 -6.93
C SER A 74 16.65 -0.41 -5.55
N GLU A 75 17.47 -0.35 -4.50
CA GLU A 75 17.04 -0.08 -3.14
C GLU A 75 16.95 1.43 -2.92
N VAL A 76 15.91 1.87 -2.23
CA VAL A 76 15.63 3.28 -1.94
C VAL A 76 15.40 3.44 -0.44
N LEU A 77 16.15 4.35 0.18
CA LEU A 77 15.88 4.81 1.53
C LEU A 77 14.72 5.82 1.50
N ILE A 78 13.58 5.46 2.10
CA ILE A 78 12.40 6.32 2.20
C ILE A 78 12.55 7.27 3.38
N ARG A 79 12.86 6.71 4.55
CA ARG A 79 13.14 7.47 5.78
C ARG A 79 14.19 6.77 6.62
N SER A 80 15.22 7.51 7.04
CA SER A 80 16.22 7.00 7.97
C SER A 80 15.70 7.03 9.40
N TYR A 81 16.06 6.00 10.19
CA TYR A 81 15.82 5.91 11.64
C TYR A 81 14.43 6.39 12.06
N PHE A 82 13.41 5.60 11.73
CA PHE A 82 12.03 5.94 12.03
C PHE A 82 11.58 5.28 13.33
N GLN A 83 11.43 3.96 13.31
CA GLN A 83 11.09 3.14 14.49
C GLN A 83 11.41 1.68 14.15
N PRO A 84 12.12 0.90 14.98
CA PRO A 84 12.40 -0.51 14.72
C PRO A 84 11.20 -1.40 15.08
N ASP A 85 10.09 -1.19 14.37
CA ASP A 85 8.81 -1.90 14.56
C ASP A 85 8.26 -2.33 13.19
N ASP A 86 7.94 -3.62 13.03
CA ASP A 86 7.44 -4.18 11.78
C ASP A 86 6.05 -3.66 11.38
N HIS A 87 5.33 -3.00 12.31
CA HIS A 87 4.06 -2.33 12.02
C HIS A 87 4.22 -1.08 11.14
N ASP A 88 5.42 -0.54 11.02
CA ASP A 88 5.70 0.69 10.29
C ASP A 88 6.04 0.46 8.82
N ASN A 89 5.96 -0.80 8.33
CA ASN A 89 6.28 -1.10 6.95
C ASN A 89 5.41 -0.29 5.97
N PRO A 90 6.00 0.20 4.86
CA PRO A 90 5.29 1.09 3.94
C PRO A 90 4.32 0.34 3.05
N SER A 91 3.30 1.08 2.57
CA SER A 91 2.35 0.64 1.55
C SER A 91 2.40 1.54 0.33
N PHE A 92 2.06 1.00 -0.84
CA PHE A 92 2.19 1.66 -2.12
C PHE A 92 0.84 1.97 -2.75
N LEU A 93 0.79 3.07 -3.48
CA LEU A 93 -0.34 3.47 -4.31
C LEU A 93 0.17 4.00 -5.64
N VAL A 94 -0.42 3.56 -6.74
CA VAL A 94 -0.20 4.17 -8.06
C VAL A 94 -1.20 5.30 -8.21
N LEU A 95 -0.69 6.51 -8.45
CA LEU A 95 -1.50 7.69 -8.73
C LEU A 95 -1.97 7.70 -10.20
N PRO A 96 -3.00 8.50 -10.56
CA PRO A 96 -3.49 8.57 -11.94
C PRO A 96 -2.45 9.01 -12.98
N ASP A 97 -1.43 9.76 -12.56
CA ASP A 97 -0.28 10.18 -13.38
C ASP A 97 0.88 9.15 -13.37
N GLU A 98 0.58 7.93 -12.90
CA GLU A 98 1.51 6.80 -12.80
C GLU A 98 2.68 6.99 -11.81
N ARG A 99 2.71 8.10 -11.07
CA ARG A 99 3.66 8.26 -9.96
C ARG A 99 3.32 7.31 -8.83
N ILE A 100 4.34 6.91 -8.08
CA ILE A 100 4.19 6.00 -6.95
C ILE A 100 4.19 6.80 -5.65
N MET A 101 3.09 6.69 -4.91
CA MET A 101 2.95 7.25 -3.56
C MET A 101 3.21 6.15 -2.54
N ILE A 102 4.05 6.44 -1.55
CA ILE A 102 4.46 5.50 -0.50
C ILE A 102 4.02 6.06 0.84
N TRP A 103 3.18 5.30 1.55
CA TRP A 103 2.60 5.66 2.83
C TRP A 103 3.24 4.88 3.97
N TYR A 104 3.50 5.51 5.11
CA TYR A 104 4.01 4.88 6.33
C TYR A 104 3.64 5.71 7.56
N GLY A 105 3.66 5.09 8.73
CA GLY A 105 3.35 5.75 9.99
C GLY A 105 4.03 5.03 11.14
N ARG A 106 4.19 5.70 12.28
CA ARG A 106 4.74 5.11 13.50
C ARG A 106 3.67 4.36 14.26
N HIS A 107 4.06 3.26 14.85
CA HIS A 107 3.19 2.48 15.71
C HIS A 107 3.14 3.10 17.12
N THR A 108 1.95 3.35 17.63
CA THR A 108 1.61 3.74 19.01
C THR A 108 1.93 5.17 19.49
N ASP A 109 2.89 5.87 18.92
CA ASP A 109 3.39 7.12 19.49
C ASP A 109 3.06 8.39 18.70
N GLU A 110 2.54 8.26 17.48
CA GLU A 110 2.11 9.39 16.66
C GLU A 110 0.77 9.14 15.96
N SER A 111 -0.01 10.21 15.78
CA SER A 111 -1.25 10.19 14.99
C SER A 111 -1.02 10.86 13.63
N LYS A 112 0.01 10.39 12.90
CA LYS A 112 0.41 10.96 11.62
C LYS A 112 0.64 9.89 10.58
N TRP A 113 0.12 10.13 9.37
CA TRP A 113 0.64 9.50 8.18
C TRP A 113 1.76 10.33 7.60
N TYR A 114 2.83 9.68 7.20
CA TYR A 114 3.89 10.22 6.37
C TYR A 114 3.77 9.62 4.98
N TYR A 115 4.18 10.39 3.97
CA TYR A 115 4.22 9.88 2.61
C TYR A 115 5.27 10.59 1.77
N ARG A 116 5.69 9.92 0.71
CA ARG A 116 6.53 10.46 -0.36
C ARG A 116 5.98 10.02 -1.69
N ILE A 117 6.12 10.88 -2.71
CA ILE A 117 5.66 10.62 -4.06
C ILE A 117 6.86 10.64 -4.99
N SER A 118 6.95 9.68 -5.92
CA SER A 118 8.01 9.69 -6.95
C SER A 118 7.80 10.89 -7.89
N ARG A 119 8.89 11.55 -8.30
CA ARG A 119 8.83 12.66 -9.24
C ARG A 119 8.58 12.22 -10.68
N LYS A 120 8.95 10.96 -10.99
CA LYS A 120 8.73 10.34 -12.29
C LYS A 120 7.78 9.17 -12.16
N ALA A 121 6.94 8.98 -13.17
CA ALA A 121 6.04 7.85 -13.29
C ALA A 121 6.80 6.53 -13.12
N GLY A 122 6.31 5.64 -12.25
CA GLY A 122 6.85 4.31 -12.01
C GLY A 122 8.28 4.23 -11.45
N ASP A 123 8.89 5.35 -11.00
CA ASP A 123 10.31 5.37 -10.60
C ASP A 123 10.49 5.89 -9.17
N ILE A 124 10.51 4.97 -8.18
CA ILE A 124 10.72 5.33 -6.76
C ILE A 124 12.15 5.78 -6.45
N THR A 125 13.10 5.64 -7.36
CA THR A 125 14.45 6.22 -7.16
C THR A 125 14.42 7.75 -7.21
N THR A 126 13.31 8.34 -7.63
CA THR A 126 13.10 9.77 -7.78
C THR A 126 12.13 10.36 -6.73
N LEU A 127 12.07 9.81 -5.52
CA LEU A 127 11.17 10.29 -4.47
C LEU A 127 11.34 11.80 -4.21
N GLY A 128 10.20 12.48 -4.11
CA GLY A 128 10.08 13.87 -3.69
C GLY A 128 10.36 14.06 -2.20
N THR A 129 10.07 15.25 -1.68
CA THR A 129 10.13 15.55 -0.24
C THR A 129 9.17 14.66 0.56
N GLU A 130 9.46 14.49 1.83
CA GLU A 130 8.53 13.84 2.75
C GLU A 130 7.45 14.83 3.16
N HIS A 131 6.21 14.39 3.10
CA HIS A 131 5.03 15.10 3.60
C HIS A 131 4.43 14.33 4.77
N SER A 132 3.60 15.01 5.56
CA SER A 132 2.85 14.36 6.63
C SER A 132 1.48 15.00 6.81
N ILE A 133 0.53 14.19 7.30
CA ILE A 133 -0.80 14.63 7.68
C ILE A 133 -1.14 14.12 9.07
N THR A 134 -1.54 15.04 9.96
CA THR A 134 -1.95 14.72 11.32
C THR A 134 -3.43 14.36 11.35
N LEU A 135 -3.76 13.29 12.05
CA LEU A 135 -5.13 12.79 12.23
C LEU A 135 -5.57 12.88 13.69
N SER A 136 -6.85 12.68 13.93
CA SER A 136 -7.40 12.56 15.29
C SER A 136 -7.37 11.12 15.82
N ALA A 137 -6.63 10.22 15.18
CA ALA A 137 -6.57 8.81 15.52
C ALA A 137 -5.15 8.27 15.36
N ASN A 138 -4.81 7.23 16.11
CA ASN A 138 -3.58 6.46 15.90
C ASN A 138 -3.52 5.93 14.47
N VAL A 139 -2.32 5.67 13.99
CA VAL A 139 -2.08 5.12 12.67
C VAL A 139 -1.25 3.84 12.77
N THR A 140 -1.61 2.84 12.00
CA THR A 140 -0.83 1.63 11.74
C THR A 140 -1.46 0.84 10.60
N TYR A 141 -0.68 0.11 9.83
CA TYR A 141 -1.15 -0.75 8.73
C TYR A 141 -1.88 0.00 7.61
N PRO A 142 -1.23 0.92 6.90
CA PRO A 142 -1.87 1.66 5.81
C PRO A 142 -2.31 0.72 4.68
N SER A 143 -3.52 0.95 4.18
CA SER A 143 -4.09 0.25 3.01
C SER A 143 -4.77 1.29 2.11
N PRO A 144 -4.03 1.94 1.20
CA PRO A 144 -4.55 3.00 0.34
C PRO A 144 -5.24 2.45 -0.92
N PHE A 145 -6.29 3.16 -1.37
CA PHE A 145 -7.07 2.82 -2.56
C PHE A 145 -7.45 4.07 -3.35
N ILE A 146 -7.48 3.97 -4.68
CA ILE A 146 -8.19 4.86 -5.58
C ILE A 146 -9.31 4.08 -6.21
N MET A 147 -10.52 4.66 -6.21
CA MET A 147 -11.73 4.00 -6.65
C MET A 147 -12.29 4.70 -7.89
N SER A 148 -12.60 3.97 -8.95
CA SER A 148 -13.07 4.59 -10.21
C SER A 148 -14.43 5.28 -10.11
N ALA A 149 -15.24 4.97 -9.09
CA ALA A 149 -16.47 5.68 -8.78
C ALA A 149 -16.22 7.03 -8.06
N ASP A 150 -15.02 7.27 -7.55
CA ASP A 150 -14.59 8.50 -6.90
C ASP A 150 -13.10 8.73 -7.16
N PRO A 151 -12.72 9.04 -8.42
CA PRO A 151 -11.32 9.07 -8.85
C PRO A 151 -10.52 10.26 -8.33
N ASP A 152 -11.20 11.26 -7.78
CA ASP A 152 -10.60 12.50 -7.28
C ASP A 152 -10.14 12.38 -5.82
N HIS A 153 -10.25 11.17 -5.23
CA HIS A 153 -9.90 10.94 -3.84
C HIS A 153 -9.09 9.66 -3.62
N ILE A 154 -8.30 9.68 -2.54
CA ILE A 154 -7.60 8.52 -1.99
C ILE A 154 -8.38 8.05 -0.77
N TYR A 155 -8.77 6.79 -0.73
CA TYR A 155 -9.29 6.14 0.46
C TYR A 155 -8.17 5.42 1.19
N MET A 156 -8.20 5.47 2.51
CA MET A 156 -7.27 4.76 3.37
C MET A 156 -8.03 3.91 4.37
N GLY A 157 -7.73 2.63 4.40
CA GLY A 157 -8.12 1.73 5.48
C GLY A 157 -6.92 1.46 6.39
N TRP A 158 -7.15 1.48 7.71
CA TRP A 158 -6.10 1.18 8.68
C TRP A 158 -6.67 0.73 10.03
N ARG A 159 -5.81 0.32 10.95
CA ARG A 159 -6.17 0.06 12.34
C ARG A 159 -5.89 1.33 13.14
N GLY A 160 -6.95 2.11 13.45
CA GLY A 160 -6.85 3.50 13.89
C GLY A 160 -7.59 3.80 15.19
N ILE A 161 -8.80 4.38 15.11
CA ILE A 161 -9.57 4.82 16.26
C ILE A 161 -9.77 3.66 17.24
N ASN A 162 -9.31 3.81 18.48
CA ASN A 162 -9.35 2.76 19.51
C ASN A 162 -8.72 1.42 19.06
N TRP A 163 -7.79 1.46 18.12
CA TRP A 163 -7.19 0.28 17.48
C TRP A 163 -8.20 -0.60 16.71
N HIS A 164 -9.27 -0.01 16.21
CA HIS A 164 -10.28 -0.66 15.39
C HIS A 164 -10.11 -0.34 13.90
N PRO A 165 -10.75 -1.13 13.03
CA PRO A 165 -10.84 -0.81 11.60
C PRO A 165 -11.36 0.59 11.39
N THR A 166 -10.57 1.41 10.71
CA THR A 166 -10.84 2.84 10.49
C THR A 166 -10.67 3.16 9.01
N LEU A 167 -11.48 4.07 8.51
CA LEU A 167 -11.46 4.56 7.14
C LEU A 167 -11.37 6.08 7.12
N ALA A 168 -10.69 6.63 6.13
CA ALA A 168 -10.73 8.04 5.78
C ALA A 168 -10.60 8.24 4.27
N GLN A 169 -10.95 9.43 3.83
CA GLN A 169 -10.78 9.90 2.47
C GLN A 169 -9.88 11.14 2.48
N PHE A 170 -8.98 11.20 1.50
CA PHE A 170 -8.07 12.30 1.30
C PHE A 170 -8.24 12.86 -0.12
N SER A 171 -7.90 14.14 -0.31
CA SER A 171 -7.78 14.70 -1.65
C SER A 171 -6.68 13.99 -2.45
N MET A 172 -6.71 14.08 -3.77
CA MET A 172 -5.52 13.83 -4.57
C MET A 172 -4.43 14.84 -4.22
N PRO A 173 -3.13 14.49 -4.42
CA PRO A 173 -2.03 15.43 -4.27
C PRO A 173 -2.21 16.65 -5.16
N ASP A 174 -1.99 17.82 -4.59
CA ASP A 174 -1.96 19.10 -5.34
C ASP A 174 -0.61 19.29 -6.07
N ALA A 175 -0.39 20.49 -6.62
CA ALA A 175 0.86 20.83 -7.33
C ALA A 175 2.12 20.79 -6.44
N ASN A 176 1.95 20.83 -5.12
CA ASN A 176 3.04 20.72 -4.13
C ASN A 176 3.18 19.31 -3.56
N ASP A 177 2.39 18.36 -4.04
CA ASP A 177 2.22 17.02 -3.50
C ASP A 177 1.54 17.00 -2.11
N ASP A 178 0.84 18.06 -1.69
CA ASP A 178 0.09 18.10 -0.44
C ASP A 178 -1.30 17.49 -0.59
N ILE A 179 -1.76 16.81 0.47
CA ILE A 179 -3.10 16.22 0.57
C ILE A 179 -3.83 16.73 1.82
N THR A 180 -5.14 16.67 1.79
CA THR A 180 -6.00 17.03 2.92
C THR A 180 -7.00 15.93 3.24
N VAL A 181 -7.44 15.83 4.50
CA VAL A 181 -8.56 14.94 4.87
C VAL A 181 -9.86 15.56 4.35
N THR A 182 -10.59 14.83 3.53
CA THR A 182 -11.88 15.25 2.97
C THR A 182 -13.06 14.58 3.65
N TRP A 183 -12.84 13.40 4.27
CA TRP A 183 -13.84 12.70 5.08
C TRP A 183 -13.17 11.77 6.10
N GLY A 184 -13.78 11.64 7.27
CA GLY A 184 -13.28 10.81 8.37
C GLY A 184 -12.21 11.55 9.22
N PRO A 185 -11.43 10.82 10.04
CA PRO A 185 -11.44 9.36 10.26
C PRO A 185 -12.76 8.81 10.78
N TYR A 186 -13.18 7.67 10.27
CA TYR A 186 -14.41 6.96 10.65
C TYR A 186 -14.08 5.57 11.18
N GLN A 187 -14.47 5.27 12.42
CA GLN A 187 -14.35 3.93 12.99
C GLN A 187 -15.39 3.01 12.35
N ALA A 188 -14.94 2.17 11.43
CA ALA A 188 -15.82 1.32 10.64
C ALA A 188 -16.40 0.17 11.44
N VAL A 189 -15.65 -0.38 12.39
CA VAL A 189 -16.09 -1.48 13.25
C VAL A 189 -15.82 -1.09 14.70
N GLN A 190 -16.78 -1.36 15.56
CA GLN A 190 -16.67 -1.18 16.99
C GLN A 190 -16.84 -2.53 17.71
N SER A 191 -15.92 -2.82 18.64
CA SER A 191 -15.99 -3.96 19.54
C SER A 191 -15.81 -3.50 20.98
N THR A 192 -16.47 -4.15 21.92
CA THR A 192 -16.30 -3.87 23.35
C THR A 192 -15.24 -4.77 23.92
N GLY A 193 -14.10 -4.18 24.33
CA GLY A 193 -13.00 -4.88 24.98
C GLY A 193 -12.01 -5.58 24.04
N ALA A 194 -12.40 -5.94 22.82
CA ALA A 194 -11.53 -6.55 21.83
C ALA A 194 -10.96 -5.53 20.85
N ARG A 195 -9.87 -5.88 20.17
CA ARG A 195 -9.20 -5.05 19.14
C ARG A 195 -9.14 -5.81 17.83
N PRO A 196 -10.16 -5.69 16.95
CA PRO A 196 -10.23 -6.41 15.68
C PRO A 196 -9.00 -6.19 14.80
N TYR A 197 -8.49 -7.26 14.21
CA TYR A 197 -7.48 -7.21 13.17
C TYR A 197 -8.15 -7.31 11.81
N VAL A 198 -7.82 -6.42 10.90
CA VAL A 198 -8.50 -6.26 9.61
C VAL A 198 -7.55 -6.42 8.44
N LYS A 199 -8.06 -7.05 7.37
CA LYS A 199 -7.48 -6.99 6.02
C LYS A 199 -8.45 -6.25 5.11
N TYR A 200 -7.88 -5.33 4.32
CA TYR A 200 -8.61 -4.55 3.34
C TYR A 200 -8.31 -5.03 1.93
N TRP A 201 -9.31 -4.94 1.08
CA TRP A 201 -9.21 -5.16 -0.35
C TRP A 201 -10.23 -4.28 -1.08
N SER A 202 -10.12 -4.09 -2.39
CA SER A 202 -11.11 -3.34 -3.15
C SER A 202 -11.39 -3.98 -4.51
N ASN A 203 -12.57 -3.68 -5.07
CA ASN A 203 -12.88 -3.98 -6.47
C ASN A 203 -12.36 -2.89 -7.43
N LYS A 204 -11.63 -1.89 -6.91
CA LYS A 204 -11.13 -0.71 -7.63
C LYS A 204 -12.23 0.14 -8.28
N ARG A 205 -13.50 -0.13 -8.00
CA ARG A 205 -14.64 0.60 -8.56
C ARG A 205 -15.36 1.40 -7.48
N ASP A 206 -16.06 0.73 -6.58
CA ASP A 206 -16.98 1.36 -5.63
C ASP A 206 -16.95 0.74 -4.23
N LYS A 207 -16.30 -0.42 -4.03
CA LYS A 207 -16.32 -1.15 -2.74
C LYS A 207 -14.95 -1.43 -2.18
N ILE A 208 -14.79 -1.14 -0.90
CA ILE A 208 -13.65 -1.55 -0.08
C ILE A 208 -14.13 -2.65 0.86
N PHE A 209 -13.59 -3.85 0.67
CA PHE A 209 -13.93 -5.03 1.44
C PHE A 209 -13.08 -5.11 2.70
N MET A 210 -13.69 -5.51 3.80
CA MET A 210 -13.03 -5.72 5.08
C MET A 210 -13.33 -7.13 5.60
N THR A 211 -12.29 -7.89 5.90
CA THR A 211 -12.38 -9.13 6.66
C THR A 211 -11.63 -8.94 7.95
N PHE A 212 -12.27 -9.19 9.08
CA PHE A 212 -11.69 -8.93 10.40
C PHE A 212 -12.07 -9.97 11.43
N THR A 213 -11.23 -10.09 12.45
CA THR A 213 -11.43 -11.01 13.59
C THR A 213 -12.07 -10.27 14.75
N THR A 214 -12.56 -11.01 15.75
CA THR A 214 -12.98 -10.41 17.02
C THR A 214 -11.81 -9.67 17.67
N GLY A 215 -10.62 -10.28 17.69
CA GLY A 215 -9.41 -9.71 18.26
C GLY A 215 -8.19 -10.58 17.96
N HIS A 216 -7.12 -10.43 18.75
CA HIS A 216 -5.92 -11.26 18.62
C HIS A 216 -6.20 -12.69 19.09
N PRO A 217 -5.76 -13.73 18.37
CA PRO A 217 -6.08 -15.12 18.71
C PRO A 217 -5.55 -15.57 20.07
N ASP A 218 -4.50 -14.95 20.59
CA ASP A 218 -3.97 -15.27 21.92
C ASP A 218 -4.83 -14.72 23.08
N ASN A 219 -5.69 -13.73 22.79
CA ASN A 219 -6.41 -13.00 23.83
C ASN A 219 -7.94 -13.16 23.73
N GLU A 220 -8.44 -13.65 22.58
CA GLU A 220 -9.86 -13.72 22.31
C GLU A 220 -10.30 -15.17 22.05
N TYR A 221 -11.28 -15.61 22.84
CA TYR A 221 -11.93 -16.91 22.66
C TYR A 221 -13.42 -16.82 23.03
N PRO A 222 -14.34 -17.14 22.09
CA PRO A 222 -14.10 -17.50 20.70
C PRO A 222 -13.62 -16.30 19.85
N ASN A 223 -12.72 -16.54 18.90
CA ASN A 223 -12.24 -15.54 17.96
C ASN A 223 -12.91 -15.78 16.59
N TRP A 224 -13.90 -14.99 16.26
CA TRP A 224 -14.70 -15.14 15.05
C TRP A 224 -14.13 -14.34 13.91
N LEU A 225 -14.46 -14.72 12.68
CA LEU A 225 -14.13 -14.03 11.44
C LEU A 225 -15.38 -13.37 10.87
N TYR A 226 -15.27 -12.09 10.55
CA TYR A 226 -16.36 -11.28 10.03
C TYR A 226 -16.02 -10.72 8.65
N TYR A 227 -17.04 -10.35 7.90
CA TYR A 227 -16.93 -9.69 6.61
C TYR A 227 -17.96 -8.57 6.51
N VAL A 228 -17.51 -7.42 5.97
CA VAL A 228 -18.35 -6.28 5.56
C VAL A 228 -17.68 -5.59 4.36
N TYR A 229 -18.39 -4.74 3.68
CA TYR A 229 -17.78 -3.82 2.73
C TYR A 229 -18.25 -2.38 2.96
N PHE A 230 -17.40 -1.44 2.63
CA PHE A 230 -17.70 -0.02 2.58
C PHE A 230 -17.94 0.39 1.13
N ASP A 231 -19.10 0.98 0.86
CA ASP A 231 -19.46 1.53 -0.45
C ASP A 231 -19.05 3.01 -0.48
N VAL A 232 -18.15 3.37 -1.41
CA VAL A 232 -17.64 4.75 -1.50
C VAL A 232 -18.67 5.74 -2.04
N THR A 233 -19.74 5.25 -2.69
CA THR A 233 -20.77 6.09 -3.30
C THR A 233 -21.77 6.62 -2.28
N ASP A 234 -22.13 5.83 -1.29
CA ASP A 234 -23.05 6.23 -0.22
C ASP A 234 -22.36 6.43 1.14
N LYS A 235 -21.04 6.09 1.21
CA LYS A 235 -20.19 6.16 2.41
C LYS A 235 -20.74 5.37 3.59
N LYS A 236 -21.27 4.17 3.31
CA LYS A 236 -21.84 3.27 4.32
C LYS A 236 -21.19 1.89 4.30
N LEU A 237 -21.33 1.21 5.42
CA LEU A 237 -21.02 -0.22 5.58
C LEU A 237 -22.26 -1.07 5.23
N HIS A 238 -21.99 -2.20 4.57
CA HIS A 238 -22.99 -3.19 4.16
C HIS A 238 -22.56 -4.61 4.50
#